data_b7b600e24236ee871e626d998fd4b8e1
#
_entry.id   b7b600e24236ee871e626d998fd4b8e1
#
_cell.length_a   1.000
_cell.length_b   1.000
_cell.length_c   1.000
_cell.angle_alpha   90.00
_cell.angle_beta   90.00
_cell.angle_gamma   90.00
#
_symmetry.space_group_name_H-M   'P 1'
#
loop_
_entity.id
_entity.type
_entity.pdbx_description
1 polymer ?
#
loop_
_entity_poly.entity_id
_entity_poly.type
_entity_poly.pdbx_seq_one_letter_code
_entity_poly.pdbx_strand_id
1 'polypeptide(L)'
;MGDVRNKDGIWINSQVFREDALHFQKYGYYCPDPWGSPAWYEYWTDRRNRIINGYTVGGVKITGDHYFYLNFCPIMKTEDTTVRRSKKIREFPDFWDWDYEYFWCREIAYKGIVEPLELEEEWENYTTLHTDTKEQALELKRYLEKLQLEVTIEPDYLTGGWNLIVGKSRRKGYSFKNAAIGVKNYITIPESLTIYGAYEKKYLTGSKAIFPMVLSY
;
A
#
# COMPACT_ATOMS: atom_id res chain seq x y z
N MET A 1 -5.21 9.84 -15.97
CA MET A 1 -5.00 10.03 -14.51
C MET A 1 -6.36 10.29 -13.92
N GLY A 2 -6.79 9.46 -13.00
CA GLY A 2 -8.11 9.54 -12.42
C GLY A 2 -8.12 10.45 -11.18
N ASP A 3 -9.13 11.27 -11.05
CA ASP A 3 -9.47 11.87 -9.78
C ASP A 3 -10.08 10.78 -8.89
N VAL A 4 -9.80 10.82 -7.59
CA VAL A 4 -10.35 9.88 -6.63
C VAL A 4 -11.57 10.53 -5.96
N ARG A 5 -12.63 9.77 -5.82
CA ARG A 5 -13.84 10.26 -5.16
C ARG A 5 -13.79 9.89 -3.66
N ASN A 6 -13.99 10.87 -2.78
CA ASN A 6 -14.10 10.59 -1.35
C ASN A 6 -15.52 10.09 -1.00
N LYS A 7 -15.72 9.67 0.26
CA LYS A 7 -17.01 9.19 0.77
C LYS A 7 -18.14 10.22 0.68
N ASP A 8 -17.82 11.51 0.66
CA ASP A 8 -18.78 12.61 0.51
C ASP A 8 -19.08 12.92 -0.97
N GLY A 9 -18.52 12.15 -1.91
CA GLY A 9 -18.69 12.31 -3.33
C GLY A 9 -17.85 13.41 -3.98
N ILE A 10 -16.90 14.00 -3.24
CA ILE A 10 -16.01 15.06 -3.72
C ILE A 10 -14.83 14.44 -4.48
N TRP A 11 -14.53 15.00 -5.66
CA TRP A 11 -13.39 14.58 -6.47
C TRP A 11 -12.08 15.19 -5.93
N ILE A 12 -11.08 14.36 -5.74
CA ILE A 12 -9.74 14.74 -5.28
C ILE A 12 -8.74 14.42 -6.38
N ASN A 13 -7.92 15.40 -6.74
CA ASN A 13 -6.84 15.20 -7.69
C ASN A 13 -5.81 14.21 -7.12
N SER A 14 -5.69 13.05 -7.75
CA SER A 14 -4.79 11.97 -7.30
C SER A 14 -3.30 12.35 -7.25
N GLN A 15 -2.90 13.47 -7.85
CA GLN A 15 -1.52 13.98 -7.77
C GLN A 15 -1.09 14.33 -6.34
N VAL A 16 -2.05 14.64 -5.45
CA VAL A 16 -1.75 14.92 -4.02
C VAL A 16 -1.12 13.73 -3.30
N PHE A 17 -1.38 12.51 -3.79
CA PHE A 17 -0.77 11.29 -3.25
C PHE A 17 0.63 11.00 -3.78
N ARG A 18 1.12 11.79 -4.74
CA ARG A 18 2.43 11.64 -5.41
C ARG A 18 3.34 12.87 -5.21
N GLU A 19 3.08 13.66 -4.20
CA GLU A 19 3.78 14.94 -4.00
C GLU A 19 5.29 14.79 -3.89
N ASP A 20 5.79 13.77 -3.18
CA ASP A 20 7.23 13.52 -3.02
C ASP A 20 7.87 13.04 -4.34
N ALA A 21 7.18 12.19 -5.10
CA ALA A 21 7.63 11.77 -6.42
C ALA A 21 7.72 12.95 -7.40
N LEU A 22 6.70 13.81 -7.42
CA LEU A 22 6.67 15.01 -8.26
C LEU A 22 7.76 16.01 -7.85
N HIS A 23 7.98 16.17 -6.55
CA HIS A 23 9.07 17.00 -6.02
C HIS A 23 10.43 16.45 -6.49
N PHE A 24 10.67 15.15 -6.30
CA PHE A 24 11.91 14.51 -6.73
C PHE A 24 12.12 14.60 -8.25
N GLN A 25 11.07 14.39 -9.06
CA GLN A 25 11.15 14.55 -10.51
C GLN A 25 11.56 15.96 -10.93
N LYS A 26 11.09 16.96 -10.21
CA LYS A 26 11.36 18.37 -10.50
C LYS A 26 12.75 18.82 -10.05
N TYR A 27 13.19 18.40 -8.86
CA TYR A 27 14.36 18.95 -8.19
C TYR A 27 15.53 17.98 -8.04
N GLY A 28 15.31 16.65 -8.22
CA GLY A 28 16.33 15.61 -8.07
C GLY A 28 16.64 15.20 -6.62
N TYR A 29 15.90 15.72 -5.66
CA TYR A 29 16.00 15.36 -4.23
C TYR A 29 14.63 15.37 -3.57
N TYR A 30 14.49 14.67 -2.43
CA TYR A 30 13.25 14.63 -1.65
C TYR A 30 13.18 15.76 -0.62
N CYS A 31 14.20 15.89 0.23
CA CYS A 31 14.23 16.87 1.31
C CYS A 31 15.09 18.07 0.92
N PRO A 32 14.55 19.30 0.95
CA PRO A 32 15.32 20.51 0.65
C PRO A 32 16.24 20.93 1.78
N ASP A 33 16.01 20.44 3.00
CA ASP A 33 16.73 20.85 4.20
C ASP A 33 18.11 20.19 4.31
N PRO A 34 19.10 20.85 4.91
CA PRO A 34 20.42 20.29 5.09
C PRO A 34 20.38 19.00 5.91
N TRP A 35 21.14 18.00 5.45
CA TRP A 35 21.27 16.73 6.16
C TRP A 35 21.63 16.90 7.64
N GLY A 36 20.87 16.21 8.52
CA GLY A 36 21.10 16.24 9.97
C GLY A 36 20.53 17.49 10.67
N SER A 37 19.90 18.43 9.94
CA SER A 37 19.19 19.55 10.57
C SER A 37 17.88 19.10 11.24
N PRO A 38 17.34 19.84 12.23
CA PRO A 38 16.04 19.52 12.83
C PRO A 38 14.93 19.40 11.77
N ALA A 39 14.88 20.29 10.78
CA ALA A 39 13.90 20.25 9.69
C ALA A 39 14.05 18.99 8.81
N TRP A 40 15.28 18.54 8.56
CA TRP A 40 15.55 17.29 7.87
C TRP A 40 15.00 16.07 8.64
N TYR A 41 15.21 16.03 9.97
CA TYR A 41 14.66 14.97 10.81
C TYR A 41 13.12 14.99 10.85
N GLU A 42 12.53 16.19 10.95
CA GLU A 42 11.08 16.36 10.93
C GLU A 42 10.48 15.87 9.62
N TYR A 43 11.07 16.28 8.49
CA TYR A 43 10.67 15.84 7.15
C TYR A 43 10.65 14.31 7.06
N TRP A 44 11.75 13.62 7.38
CA TRP A 44 11.84 12.17 7.25
C TRP A 44 11.02 11.42 8.29
N THR A 45 10.78 11.99 9.45
CA THR A 45 9.88 11.43 10.46
C THR A 45 8.45 11.41 9.95
N ASP A 46 7.97 12.50 9.33
CA ASP A 46 6.65 12.53 8.71
C ASP A 46 6.54 11.51 7.57
N ARG A 47 7.53 11.44 6.66
CA ARG A 47 7.52 10.46 5.57
C ARG A 47 7.54 9.02 6.07
N ARG A 48 8.33 8.74 7.09
CA ARG A 48 8.33 7.43 7.75
C ARG A 48 6.96 7.07 8.31
N ASN A 49 6.30 8.01 8.96
CA ASN A 49 4.95 7.80 9.47
C ASN A 49 3.96 7.49 8.33
N ARG A 50 4.03 8.21 7.21
CA ARG A 50 3.20 7.94 6.02
C ARG A 50 3.52 6.57 5.40
N ILE A 51 4.78 6.15 5.35
CA ILE A 51 5.21 4.84 4.85
C ILE A 51 4.66 3.70 5.73
N ILE A 52 4.60 3.89 7.04
CA ILE A 52 4.12 2.86 7.97
C ILE A 52 2.59 2.84 8.03
N ASN A 53 1.96 4.00 8.21
CA ASN A 53 0.55 4.12 8.57
C ASN A 53 -0.35 4.54 7.40
N GLY A 54 0.23 4.94 6.26
CA GLY A 54 -0.49 5.66 5.22
C GLY A 54 -0.84 7.09 5.66
N TYR A 55 -1.64 7.79 4.86
CA TYR A 55 -2.13 9.12 5.21
C TYR A 55 -3.42 9.46 4.45
N THR A 56 -4.10 10.49 4.92
CA THR A 56 -5.41 10.90 4.42
C THR A 56 -5.34 12.31 3.84
N VAL A 57 -5.89 12.50 2.64
CA VAL A 57 -6.06 13.80 2.02
C VAL A 57 -7.50 13.92 1.53
N GLY A 58 -8.18 14.98 1.93
CA GLY A 58 -9.55 15.25 1.49
C GLY A 58 -10.56 14.12 1.80
N GLY A 59 -10.35 13.37 2.88
CA GLY A 59 -11.19 12.23 3.25
C GLY A 59 -10.88 10.92 2.50
N VAL A 60 -9.87 10.90 1.63
CA VAL A 60 -9.35 9.68 1.00
C VAL A 60 -8.06 9.26 1.70
N LYS A 61 -8.05 8.07 2.27
CA LYS A 61 -6.85 7.47 2.90
C LYS A 61 -6.18 6.51 1.92
N ILE A 62 -4.86 6.59 1.80
CA ILE A 62 -4.04 5.57 1.13
C ILE A 62 -3.18 4.83 2.15
N THR A 63 -2.94 3.55 1.89
CA THR A 63 -2.10 2.69 2.75
C THR A 63 -0.63 3.09 2.66
N GLY A 64 0.16 2.72 3.66
CA GLY A 64 1.60 2.99 3.66
C GLY A 64 2.34 2.30 2.51
N ASP A 65 1.91 1.10 2.11
CA ASP A 65 2.46 0.40 0.95
C ASP A 65 2.19 1.16 -0.35
N HIS A 66 0.97 1.71 -0.50
CA HIS A 66 0.60 2.50 -1.68
C HIS A 66 1.37 3.81 -1.73
N TYR A 67 1.49 4.51 -0.60
CA TYR A 67 2.30 5.74 -0.51
C TYR A 67 3.76 5.48 -0.89
N PHE A 68 4.38 4.42 -0.33
CA PHE A 68 5.75 4.04 -0.65
C PHE A 68 5.93 3.73 -2.14
N TYR A 69 5.03 2.94 -2.72
CA TYR A 69 5.05 2.59 -4.14
C TYR A 69 4.98 3.81 -5.04
N LEU A 70 4.06 4.75 -4.76
CA LEU A 70 3.85 5.94 -5.58
C LEU A 70 5.02 6.92 -5.54
N ASN A 71 5.69 7.05 -4.39
CA ASN A 71 6.64 8.13 -4.15
C ASN A 71 8.11 7.72 -4.17
N PHE A 72 8.42 6.43 -3.93
CA PHE A 72 9.81 5.99 -3.78
C PHE A 72 10.22 4.87 -4.75
N CYS A 73 9.29 4.34 -5.54
CA CYS A 73 9.54 3.19 -6.39
C CYS A 73 9.40 3.52 -7.88
N PRO A 74 10.41 4.08 -8.55
CA PRO A 74 10.35 4.36 -9.98
C PRO A 74 10.29 3.05 -10.79
N ILE A 75 9.33 2.97 -11.71
CA ILE A 75 9.07 1.81 -12.56
C ILE A 75 9.43 2.08 -14.02
N MET A 76 9.57 1.01 -14.80
CA MET A 76 9.77 1.13 -16.25
C MET A 76 8.42 1.32 -16.95
N LYS A 77 8.19 2.52 -17.46
CA LYS A 77 7.03 2.86 -18.30
C LYS A 77 7.39 2.86 -19.78
N THR A 78 6.37 2.73 -20.61
CA THR A 78 6.48 2.93 -22.06
C THR A 78 6.01 4.35 -22.38
N GLU A 79 6.87 5.15 -22.98
CA GLU A 79 6.63 6.59 -23.22
C GLU A 79 5.46 6.84 -24.17
N ASP A 80 5.31 6.00 -25.19
CA ASP A 80 4.18 6.07 -26.11
C ASP A 80 3.76 4.67 -26.59
N THR A 81 2.49 4.36 -26.48
CA THR A 81 1.93 3.08 -26.91
C THR A 81 1.56 3.06 -28.40
N THR A 82 1.50 4.21 -29.05
CA THR A 82 1.09 4.36 -30.45
C THR A 82 2.25 4.14 -31.41
N VAL A 83 3.50 4.27 -30.95
CA VAL A 83 4.70 4.14 -31.77
C VAL A 83 5.29 2.73 -31.67
N ARG A 84 5.54 2.11 -32.83
CA ARG A 84 6.05 0.73 -32.94
C ARG A 84 7.41 0.49 -32.22
N ARG A 85 8.16 1.56 -31.87
CA ARG A 85 9.43 1.55 -31.11
C ARG A 85 9.38 2.52 -29.95
N SER A 86 8.35 2.42 -29.11
CA SER A 86 8.23 3.25 -27.91
C SER A 86 9.42 3.04 -26.98
N LYS A 87 10.04 4.14 -26.55
CA LYS A 87 11.14 4.17 -25.60
C LYS A 87 10.65 3.78 -24.23
N LYS A 88 11.43 3.00 -23.50
CA LYS A 88 11.18 2.75 -22.07
C LYS A 88 11.87 3.84 -21.26
N ILE A 89 11.11 4.45 -20.38
CA ILE A 89 11.59 5.44 -19.43
C ILE A 89 11.41 4.92 -17.99
N ARG A 90 12.28 5.37 -17.10
CA ARG A 90 12.15 5.12 -15.67
C ARG A 90 11.42 6.30 -15.04
N GLU A 91 10.26 6.07 -14.50
CA GLU A 91 9.39 7.10 -13.95
C GLU A 91 8.58 6.56 -12.77
N PHE A 92 8.12 7.45 -11.88
CA PHE A 92 7.27 7.02 -10.78
C PHE A 92 5.89 6.55 -11.26
N PRO A 93 5.25 5.60 -10.53
CA PRO A 93 3.93 5.11 -10.87
C PRO A 93 2.88 6.22 -10.91
N ASP A 94 1.88 6.03 -11.76
CA ASP A 94 0.66 6.84 -11.70
C ASP A 94 -0.29 6.24 -10.66
N PHE A 95 -1.19 7.06 -10.14
CA PHE A 95 -2.28 6.60 -9.29
C PHE A 95 -3.35 5.91 -10.17
N TRP A 96 -3.68 4.66 -9.83
CA TRP A 96 -4.72 3.89 -10.48
C TRP A 96 -5.68 3.29 -9.45
N ASP A 97 -6.98 3.28 -9.74
CA ASP A 97 -8.02 2.75 -8.83
C ASP A 97 -7.75 1.28 -8.45
N TRP A 98 -7.37 0.44 -9.42
CA TRP A 98 -7.02 -0.95 -9.12
C TRP A 98 -5.74 -1.12 -8.26
N ASP A 99 -4.84 -0.15 -8.25
CA ASP A 99 -3.69 -0.13 -7.33
C ASP A 99 -4.16 0.25 -5.93
N TYR A 100 -5.04 1.23 -5.84
CA TYR A 100 -5.69 1.63 -4.60
C TYR A 100 -6.41 0.46 -3.94
N GLU A 101 -7.31 -0.21 -4.66
CA GLU A 101 -8.02 -1.40 -4.19
C GLU A 101 -7.07 -2.53 -3.78
N TYR A 102 -6.06 -2.81 -4.61
CA TYR A 102 -5.08 -3.87 -4.30
C TYR A 102 -4.34 -3.61 -2.99
N PHE A 103 -3.84 -2.40 -2.76
CA PHE A 103 -3.10 -2.07 -1.55
C PHE A 103 -4.01 -2.08 -0.31
N TRP A 104 -5.27 -1.70 -0.44
CA TRP A 104 -6.25 -1.83 0.62
C TRP A 104 -6.57 -3.28 0.95
N CYS A 105 -6.92 -4.10 -0.03
CA CYS A 105 -7.16 -5.53 0.18
C CYS A 105 -5.95 -6.22 0.83
N ARG A 106 -4.74 -5.83 0.43
CA ARG A 106 -3.52 -6.35 1.02
C ARG A 106 -3.36 -5.91 2.49
N GLU A 107 -3.62 -4.65 2.79
CA GLU A 107 -3.51 -4.14 4.16
C GLU A 107 -4.52 -4.84 5.08
N ILE A 108 -5.76 -5.02 4.63
CA ILE A 108 -6.78 -5.76 5.36
C ILE A 108 -6.34 -7.22 5.57
N ALA A 109 -5.84 -7.88 4.53
CA ALA A 109 -5.36 -9.26 4.65
C ALA A 109 -4.15 -9.39 5.59
N TYR A 110 -3.27 -8.37 5.64
CA TYR A 110 -2.09 -8.38 6.48
C TYR A 110 -2.38 -8.04 7.95
N LYS A 111 -3.22 -7.05 8.19
CA LYS A 111 -3.52 -6.53 9.54
C LYS A 111 -4.80 -7.08 10.16
N GLY A 112 -5.62 -7.80 9.38
CA GLY A 112 -6.96 -8.13 9.79
C GLY A 112 -7.88 -6.91 9.77
N ILE A 113 -8.75 -6.75 10.74
CA ILE A 113 -9.66 -5.60 10.86
C ILE A 113 -8.87 -4.38 11.33
N VAL A 114 -8.66 -3.41 10.42
CA VAL A 114 -7.75 -2.27 10.61
C VAL A 114 -8.40 -1.05 11.29
N GLU A 115 -9.71 -0.93 11.28
CA GLU A 115 -10.42 0.22 11.89
C GLU A 115 -11.62 -0.25 12.71
N PRO A 116 -11.99 0.48 13.78
CA PRO A 116 -13.29 0.28 14.37
C PRO A 116 -14.33 0.52 13.28
N LEU A 117 -15.04 -0.53 12.94
CA LEU A 117 -16.05 -0.52 11.91
C LEU A 117 -17.15 0.44 12.33
N GLU A 118 -17.36 1.50 11.56
CA GLU A 118 -18.69 2.08 11.48
C GLU A 118 -19.54 0.99 10.82
N LEU A 119 -20.28 0.24 11.65
CA LEU A 119 -21.15 -0.82 11.19
C LEU A 119 -22.26 -0.18 10.39
N GLU A 120 -22.15 -0.20 9.09
CA GLU A 120 -23.25 0.07 8.18
C GLU A 120 -24.25 -1.09 8.24
N GLU A 121 -25.50 -0.87 7.90
CA GLU A 121 -26.59 -1.88 7.94
C GLU A 121 -26.24 -3.20 7.21
N GLU A 122 -25.30 -3.19 6.28
CA GLU A 122 -24.79 -4.37 5.55
C GLU A 122 -24.09 -5.41 6.44
N TRP A 123 -23.65 -5.02 7.65
CA TRP A 123 -22.94 -5.90 8.59
C TRP A 123 -23.87 -6.76 9.44
N GLU A 124 -25.15 -6.53 9.43
CA GLU A 124 -26.14 -7.37 10.13
C GLU A 124 -26.10 -8.85 9.68
N ASN A 125 -25.51 -9.12 8.50
CA ASN A 125 -25.38 -10.46 7.94
C ASN A 125 -24.10 -11.21 8.34
N TYR A 126 -23.14 -10.55 9.00
CA TYR A 126 -21.89 -11.21 9.42
C TYR A 126 -22.03 -11.78 10.83
N THR A 127 -21.92 -13.10 10.93
CA THR A 127 -21.99 -13.82 12.23
C THR A 127 -20.63 -14.02 12.87
N THR A 128 -19.54 -13.90 12.10
CA THR A 128 -18.17 -14.16 12.57
C THR A 128 -17.22 -13.08 12.06
N LEU A 129 -16.44 -12.51 12.98
CA LEU A 129 -15.39 -11.54 12.71
C LEU A 129 -14.04 -12.09 13.17
N HIS A 130 -12.99 -11.83 12.42
CA HIS A 130 -11.63 -12.26 12.73
C HIS A 130 -10.76 -11.07 13.15
N THR A 131 -9.90 -11.27 14.15
CA THR A 131 -8.98 -10.24 14.65
C THR A 131 -7.58 -10.79 14.83
N ASP A 132 -6.56 -9.93 14.67
CA ASP A 132 -5.15 -10.33 14.77
C ASP A 132 -4.67 -10.57 16.20
N THR A 133 -5.25 -9.90 17.19
CA THR A 133 -4.82 -9.98 18.58
C THR A 133 -5.98 -10.21 19.52
N LYS A 134 -5.66 -10.77 20.70
CA LYS A 134 -6.64 -10.98 21.77
C LYS A 134 -7.22 -9.66 22.28
N GLU A 135 -6.40 -8.62 22.33
CA GLU A 135 -6.78 -7.28 22.76
C GLU A 135 -7.79 -6.68 21.79
N GLN A 136 -7.56 -6.77 20.49
CA GLN A 136 -8.49 -6.33 19.44
C GLN A 136 -9.80 -7.10 19.50
N ALA A 137 -9.76 -8.41 19.71
CA ALA A 137 -10.95 -9.23 19.85
C ALA A 137 -11.81 -8.78 21.04
N LEU A 138 -11.18 -8.50 22.17
CA LEU A 138 -11.86 -8.03 23.38
C LEU A 138 -12.45 -6.62 23.22
N GLU A 139 -11.74 -5.73 22.56
CA GLU A 139 -12.19 -4.37 22.29
C GLU A 139 -13.39 -4.37 21.34
N LEU A 140 -13.28 -5.11 20.25
CA LEU A 140 -14.35 -5.27 19.27
C LEU A 140 -15.60 -5.91 19.91
N LYS A 141 -15.41 -6.95 20.73
CA LYS A 141 -16.51 -7.58 21.46
C LYS A 141 -17.26 -6.57 22.35
N ARG A 142 -16.54 -5.78 23.14
CA ARG A 142 -17.14 -4.75 24.00
C ARG A 142 -17.89 -3.68 23.19
N TYR A 143 -17.38 -3.34 22.01
CA TYR A 143 -18.04 -2.39 21.12
C TYR A 143 -19.34 -2.96 20.56
N LEU A 144 -19.32 -4.19 20.07
CA LEU A 144 -20.51 -4.87 19.52
C LEU A 144 -21.57 -5.13 20.58
N GLU A 145 -21.17 -5.51 21.81
CA GLU A 145 -22.08 -5.66 22.95
C GLU A 145 -22.81 -4.33 23.28
N LYS A 146 -22.13 -3.19 23.14
CA LYS A 146 -22.75 -1.87 23.32
C LYS A 146 -23.80 -1.57 22.26
N LEU A 147 -23.62 -2.09 21.05
CA LEU A 147 -24.56 -1.97 19.94
C LEU A 147 -25.68 -3.03 19.96
N GLN A 148 -25.69 -3.91 20.99
CA GLN A 148 -26.64 -5.02 21.12
C GLN A 148 -26.59 -6.02 19.94
N LEU A 149 -25.43 -6.15 19.31
CA LEU A 149 -25.21 -7.10 18.22
C LEU A 149 -24.61 -8.41 18.76
N GLU A 150 -25.24 -9.52 18.43
CA GLU A 150 -24.72 -10.87 18.71
C GLU A 150 -23.81 -11.30 17.58
N VAL A 151 -22.48 -11.17 17.77
CA VAL A 151 -21.47 -11.55 16.77
C VAL A 151 -20.43 -12.45 17.42
N THR A 152 -20.09 -13.53 16.75
CA THR A 152 -18.96 -14.37 17.13
C THR A 152 -17.66 -13.74 16.65
N ILE A 153 -16.71 -13.54 17.58
CA ILE A 153 -15.37 -13.06 17.24
C ILE A 153 -14.40 -14.23 17.38
N GLU A 154 -13.79 -14.60 16.27
CA GLU A 154 -12.71 -15.57 16.23
C GLU A 154 -11.36 -14.84 16.10
N PRO A 155 -10.57 -14.83 17.18
CA PRO A 155 -9.25 -14.19 17.13
C PRO A 155 -8.28 -15.05 16.29
N ASP A 156 -7.75 -14.48 15.23
CA ASP A 156 -6.74 -15.10 14.38
C ASP A 156 -5.33 -14.58 14.66
N TYR A 157 -5.05 -14.31 15.94
CA TYR A 157 -3.76 -13.77 16.36
C TYR A 157 -2.60 -14.78 16.36
N LEU A 158 -2.87 -16.03 16.03
CA LEU A 158 -1.82 -17.06 15.91
C LEU A 158 -1.18 -17.08 14.52
N THR A 159 -1.87 -16.57 13.50
CA THR A 159 -1.42 -16.61 12.11
C THR A 159 -0.95 -15.25 11.57
N GLY A 160 -1.21 -14.16 12.27
CA GLY A 160 -0.73 -12.81 11.91
C GLY A 160 -1.28 -12.28 10.58
N GLY A 161 -2.51 -12.63 10.22
CA GLY A 161 -3.18 -12.13 9.02
C GLY A 161 -3.65 -13.22 8.06
N TRP A 162 -4.34 -12.80 7.01
CA TRP A 162 -4.94 -13.68 6.01
C TRP A 162 -4.11 -13.79 4.74
N ASN A 163 -4.27 -14.89 4.03
CA ASN A 163 -3.69 -15.06 2.71
C ASN A 163 -4.47 -14.26 1.67
N LEU A 164 -3.76 -13.54 0.80
CA LEU A 164 -4.34 -12.81 -0.31
C LEU A 164 -4.03 -13.51 -1.64
N ILE A 165 -5.06 -13.92 -2.37
CA ILE A 165 -4.96 -14.45 -3.74
C ILE A 165 -5.45 -13.38 -4.71
N VAL A 166 -4.59 -12.97 -5.65
CA VAL A 166 -4.90 -11.92 -6.62
C VAL A 166 -5.04 -12.50 -8.02
N GLY A 167 -6.27 -12.57 -8.52
CA GLY A 167 -6.54 -12.82 -9.93
C GLY A 167 -6.40 -11.55 -10.75
N LYS A 168 -5.54 -11.54 -11.77
CA LYS A 168 -5.27 -10.34 -12.54
C LYS A 168 -4.92 -10.61 -14.00
N SER A 169 -5.20 -9.65 -14.89
CA SER A 169 -4.74 -9.70 -16.26
C SER A 169 -3.23 -9.41 -16.36
N ARG A 170 -2.63 -9.81 -17.49
CA ARG A 170 -1.20 -9.56 -17.75
C ARG A 170 -0.89 -8.05 -17.82
N ARG A 171 0.32 -7.65 -17.42
CA ARG A 171 0.87 -6.29 -17.53
C ARG A 171 0.25 -5.23 -16.61
N LYS A 172 -0.31 -5.62 -15.47
CA LYS A 172 -0.86 -4.69 -14.46
C LYS A 172 0.16 -4.24 -13.38
N GLY A 173 1.47 -4.43 -13.62
CA GLY A 173 2.52 -3.89 -12.75
C GLY A 173 2.70 -4.59 -11.40
N TYR A 174 2.07 -5.74 -11.14
CA TYR A 174 2.11 -6.40 -9.83
C TYR A 174 3.51 -6.82 -9.37
N SER A 175 4.42 -7.14 -10.30
CA SER A 175 5.82 -7.43 -9.92
C SER A 175 6.50 -6.22 -9.30
N PHE A 176 6.25 -5.01 -9.81
CA PHE A 176 6.76 -3.77 -9.24
C PHE A 176 6.16 -3.49 -7.86
N LYS A 177 4.85 -3.69 -7.69
CA LYS A 177 4.17 -3.51 -6.40
C LYS A 177 4.69 -4.47 -5.36
N ASN A 178 4.82 -5.76 -5.70
CA ASN A 178 5.36 -6.77 -4.79
C ASN A 178 6.83 -6.50 -4.43
N ALA A 179 7.64 -6.03 -5.39
CA ALA A 179 9.01 -5.60 -5.11
C ALA A 179 9.04 -4.42 -4.14
N ALA A 180 8.20 -3.40 -4.36
CA ALA A 180 8.07 -2.25 -3.48
C ALA A 180 7.68 -2.64 -2.06
N ILE A 181 6.69 -3.53 -1.91
CA ILE A 181 6.26 -4.05 -0.60
C ILE A 181 7.41 -4.76 0.12
N GLY A 182 8.17 -5.62 -0.57
CA GLY A 182 9.31 -6.31 0.02
C GLY A 182 10.40 -5.36 0.49
N VAL A 183 10.72 -4.33 -0.30
CA VAL A 183 11.69 -3.29 0.09
C VAL A 183 11.17 -2.48 1.27
N LYS A 184 9.91 -2.01 1.21
CA LYS A 184 9.30 -1.29 2.33
C LYS A 184 9.37 -2.09 3.63
N ASN A 185 8.98 -3.36 3.60
CA ASN A 185 9.04 -4.22 4.79
C ASN A 185 10.46 -4.33 5.33
N TYR A 186 11.45 -4.54 4.44
CA TYR A 186 12.85 -4.62 4.83
C TYR A 186 13.35 -3.37 5.58
N ILE A 187 12.96 -2.17 5.12
CA ILE A 187 13.41 -0.91 5.73
C ILE A 187 12.57 -0.45 6.92
N THR A 188 11.35 -0.98 7.11
CA THR A 188 10.43 -0.49 8.15
C THR A 188 10.13 -1.48 9.26
N ILE A 189 10.32 -2.78 9.02
CA ILE A 189 9.98 -3.86 9.96
C ILE A 189 11.25 -4.61 10.33
N PRO A 190 11.72 -4.52 11.59
CA PRO A 190 12.85 -5.31 12.06
C PRO A 190 12.63 -6.80 11.81
N GLU A 191 13.71 -7.50 11.42
CA GLU A 191 13.70 -8.96 11.19
C GLU A 191 12.70 -9.45 10.14
N SER A 192 12.20 -8.57 9.26
CA SER A 192 11.24 -8.95 8.22
C SER A 192 11.89 -9.89 7.20
N LEU A 193 11.14 -10.89 6.75
CA LEU A 193 11.51 -11.80 5.68
C LEU A 193 10.49 -11.74 4.55
N THR A 194 10.96 -11.43 3.34
CA THR A 194 10.11 -11.47 2.15
C THR A 194 10.57 -12.60 1.23
N ILE A 195 9.68 -13.53 0.91
CA ILE A 195 9.97 -14.68 0.04
C ILE A 195 9.25 -14.49 -1.30
N TYR A 196 10.01 -14.56 -2.39
CA TYR A 196 9.47 -14.55 -3.74
C TYR A 196 9.60 -15.93 -4.38
N GLY A 197 8.48 -16.48 -4.86
CA GLY A 197 8.42 -17.73 -5.59
C GLY A 197 7.98 -17.54 -7.04
N ALA A 198 8.50 -18.36 -7.96
CA ALA A 198 8.04 -18.42 -9.34
C ALA A 198 8.23 -19.80 -9.92
N TYR A 199 7.44 -20.13 -10.95
CA TYR A 199 7.52 -21.42 -11.65
C TYR A 199 8.91 -21.68 -12.28
N GLU A 200 9.56 -20.62 -12.83
CA GLU A 200 10.89 -20.72 -13.41
C GLU A 200 11.82 -19.65 -12.85
N LYS A 201 13.10 -20.00 -12.67
CA LYS A 201 14.16 -19.11 -12.18
C LYS A 201 14.27 -17.78 -12.96
N LYS A 202 14.03 -17.81 -14.28
CA LYS A 202 14.10 -16.58 -15.13
C LYS A 202 13.11 -15.47 -14.68
N TYR A 203 12.00 -15.83 -14.02
CA TYR A 203 11.03 -14.86 -13.48
C TYR A 203 11.46 -14.26 -12.14
N LEU A 204 12.46 -14.85 -11.49
CA LEU A 204 13.05 -14.32 -10.26
C LEU A 204 14.33 -13.51 -10.53
N THR A 205 15.24 -14.03 -11.38
CA THR A 205 16.59 -13.50 -11.54
C THR A 205 16.90 -12.90 -12.92
N GLY A 206 16.00 -13.03 -13.90
CA GLY A 206 16.17 -12.42 -15.22
C GLY A 206 16.18 -10.88 -15.16
N SER A 207 16.71 -10.21 -16.16
CA SER A 207 16.89 -8.74 -16.20
C SER A 207 15.60 -7.91 -15.98
N LYS A 208 14.44 -8.52 -16.15
CA LYS A 208 13.11 -7.90 -15.91
C LYS A 208 12.33 -8.66 -14.83
N ALA A 209 13.01 -9.41 -14.00
CA ALA A 209 12.44 -10.21 -12.95
C ALA A 209 12.36 -9.43 -11.62
N ILE A 210 11.77 -10.05 -10.58
CA ILE A 210 11.45 -9.36 -9.34
C ILE A 210 12.70 -8.97 -8.54
N PHE A 211 13.75 -9.80 -8.50
CA PHE A 211 14.97 -9.48 -7.74
C PHE A 211 15.70 -8.23 -8.26
N PRO A 212 15.96 -8.05 -9.59
CA PRO A 212 16.47 -6.80 -10.08
C PRO A 212 15.59 -5.58 -9.77
N MET A 213 14.26 -5.74 -9.71
CA MET A 213 13.35 -4.66 -9.28
C MET A 213 13.56 -4.31 -7.81
N VAL A 214 13.62 -5.30 -6.92
CA VAL A 214 13.91 -5.11 -5.49
C VAL A 214 15.23 -4.37 -5.28
N LEU A 215 16.28 -4.77 -6.00
CA LEU A 215 17.60 -4.15 -5.89
C LEU A 215 17.67 -2.73 -6.50
N SER A 216 16.65 -2.32 -7.25
CA SER A 216 16.61 -1.00 -7.90
C SER A 216 15.84 0.05 -7.09
N TYR A 217 15.20 -0.34 -6.02
CA TYR A 217 14.48 0.52 -5.07
C TYR A 217 15.32 0.72 -3.80
#